data_8678f4e66c4efe2aee8bbe32b199df86
#
_entry.id   8678f4e66c4efe2aee8bbe32b199df86
#
_cell.length_a   1.000
_cell.length_b   1.000
_cell.length_c   1.000
_cell.angle_alpha   90.00
_cell.angle_beta   90.00
_cell.angle_gamma   90.00
#
_symmetry.space_group_name_H-M   'P 1'
#
loop_
_entity.id
_entity.type
_entity.pdbx_description
1 polymer ?
#
loop_
_entity_poly.entity_id
_entity_poly.type
_entity_poly.pdbx_seq_one_letter_code
_entity_poly.pdbx_strand_id
1 'polypeptide(L)'
;MDDLENLYLSFHIPRTGGTFFNYAIGHWSKRKHHLTHYNYTENYSSYALRENELPWLRWRTNEQQRQLKVMSGHSIVANSINWTRIQFNPKYLTVVRDPVERTLSSFNFRHKKATLTQDPSFFGTVMPQMNNYAIATEKSAEDYDTLYQYLKDNKNEHNLQIKWLAKSFFRYNMSTNQWETYPGYVDNIELATSDTKEFSLTLGEWMQYDISVPDEVTDYVLSKMWHVIDFNNLEKDTRDFCNFVGLEYQERAEKNSSSSELVPHKWTLEEVKNQKDYHRLLTLLEQDIKLYETIKQRTRPY
;
A
#
# COMPACT_ATOMS: atom_id res chain seq x y z
N MET A 1 -1.75 -26.28 23.70
CA MET A 1 -1.19 -25.57 22.54
C MET A 1 -1.07 -24.14 22.97
N ASP A 2 0.14 -23.61 23.03
CA ASP A 2 0.33 -22.21 23.38
C ASP A 2 -0.38 -21.38 22.31
N ASP A 3 -1.23 -20.44 22.75
CA ASP A 3 -1.93 -19.55 21.82
C ASP A 3 -0.89 -18.72 21.05
N LEU A 4 -0.90 -18.85 19.71
CA LEU A 4 0.02 -18.09 18.87
C LEU A 4 -0.26 -16.60 18.99
N GLU A 5 0.79 -15.81 19.14
CA GLU A 5 0.68 -14.35 19.17
C GLU A 5 0.22 -13.83 17.80
N ASN A 6 -0.63 -12.81 17.80
CA ASN A 6 -1.08 -12.17 16.58
C ASN A 6 0.02 -11.26 16.01
N LEU A 7 0.25 -11.37 14.69
CA LEU A 7 1.07 -10.44 13.93
C LEU A 7 0.22 -9.78 12.85
N TYR A 8 0.16 -8.45 12.88
CA TYR A 8 -0.66 -7.66 11.96
C TYR A 8 0.16 -7.26 10.73
N LEU A 9 -0.25 -7.72 9.55
CA LEU A 9 0.37 -7.37 8.27
C LEU A 9 -0.49 -6.31 7.58
N SER A 10 0.03 -5.09 7.49
CA SER A 10 -0.65 -3.95 6.87
C SER A 10 -0.18 -3.78 5.42
N PHE A 11 -1.07 -4.05 4.48
CA PHE A 11 -0.83 -3.84 3.07
C PHE A 11 -1.02 -2.37 2.71
N HIS A 12 0.07 -1.69 2.43
CA HIS A 12 0.03 -0.25 2.16
C HIS A 12 -0.30 0.03 0.69
N ILE A 13 -1.58 0.23 0.40
CA ILE A 13 -2.03 0.69 -0.91
C ILE A 13 -1.61 2.15 -1.13
N PRO A 14 -1.03 2.52 -2.30
CA PRO A 14 -0.66 3.89 -2.58
C PRO A 14 -1.83 4.86 -2.54
N ARG A 15 -1.65 6.01 -1.86
CA ARG A 15 -2.61 7.13 -1.78
C ARG A 15 -3.89 6.86 -0.97
N THR A 16 -3.89 5.84 -0.13
CA THR A 16 -5.01 5.54 0.79
C THR A 16 -4.75 5.97 2.25
N GLY A 17 -3.66 6.68 2.54
CA GLY A 17 -3.36 7.12 3.91
C GLY A 17 -2.35 6.26 4.66
N GLY A 18 -1.72 5.27 4.02
CA GLY A 18 -0.74 4.41 4.66
C GLY A 18 0.47 5.14 5.24
N THR A 19 0.84 6.31 4.71
CA THR A 19 1.87 7.16 5.33
C THR A 19 1.43 7.66 6.71
N PHE A 20 0.16 8.07 6.86
CA PHE A 20 -0.41 8.45 8.15
C PHE A 20 -0.41 7.25 9.10
N PHE A 21 -0.95 6.12 8.66
CA PHE A 21 -0.99 4.89 9.43
C PHE A 21 0.40 4.49 9.93
N ASN A 22 1.39 4.45 9.04
CA ASN A 22 2.78 4.12 9.38
C ASN A 22 3.39 5.09 10.40
N TYR A 23 3.05 6.37 10.29
CA TYR A 23 3.49 7.35 11.28
C TYR A 23 2.85 7.08 12.65
N ALA A 24 1.54 6.94 12.68
CA ALA A 24 0.76 6.77 13.90
C ALA A 24 1.16 5.52 14.71
N ILE A 25 1.59 4.44 14.06
CA ILE A 25 2.13 3.24 14.72
C ILE A 25 3.62 3.35 15.11
N GLY A 26 4.20 4.56 15.06
CA GLY A 26 5.54 4.83 15.56
C GLY A 26 6.71 4.58 14.59
N HIS A 27 6.44 4.34 13.32
CA HIS A 27 7.49 4.06 12.34
C HIS A 27 8.44 5.23 12.03
N TRP A 28 7.99 6.48 12.18
CA TRP A 28 8.77 7.65 11.73
C TRP A 28 9.54 8.36 12.83
N SER A 29 9.08 8.26 14.08
CA SER A 29 9.59 9.11 15.17
C SER A 29 11.04 8.82 15.55
N LYS A 30 11.53 7.61 15.32
CA LYS A 30 12.86 7.17 15.76
C LYS A 30 13.94 7.17 14.67
N ARG A 31 13.61 7.53 13.42
CA ARG A 31 14.54 7.45 12.28
C ARG A 31 15.52 8.61 12.11
N LYS A 32 15.29 9.76 12.71
CA LYS A 32 16.19 10.92 12.50
C LYS A 32 17.62 10.71 12.99
N HIS A 33 17.90 9.65 13.75
CA HIS A 33 19.19 9.43 14.38
C HIS A 33 19.99 8.22 13.90
N HIS A 34 19.51 7.40 12.94
CA HIS A 34 20.13 6.09 12.71
C HIS A 34 20.72 5.82 11.31
N LEU A 35 20.93 6.83 10.48
CA LEU A 35 21.64 6.61 9.20
C LEU A 35 23.18 6.54 9.31
N THR A 36 23.75 6.72 10.49
CA THR A 36 25.22 6.84 10.62
C THR A 36 25.96 5.82 11.49
N HIS A 37 25.33 5.02 12.32
CA HIS A 37 26.05 4.01 13.12
C HIS A 37 25.27 2.73 13.37
N TYR A 38 25.92 1.62 13.10
CA TYR A 38 25.53 0.21 13.30
C TYR A 38 25.46 -0.23 14.78
N ASN A 39 24.91 0.56 15.69
CA ASN A 39 24.68 0.10 17.06
C ASN A 39 23.28 -0.51 17.16
N TYR A 40 23.21 -1.79 16.87
CA TYR A 40 22.00 -2.62 16.81
C TYR A 40 21.30 -2.87 18.15
N THR A 41 21.72 -2.28 19.25
CA THR A 41 21.35 -2.80 20.58
C THR A 41 20.33 -1.98 21.33
N GLU A 42 19.99 -0.73 20.99
CA GLU A 42 19.35 0.03 22.04
C GLU A 42 18.01 0.74 21.76
N ASN A 43 17.46 0.88 20.54
CA ASN A 43 16.22 1.67 20.43
C ASN A 43 15.36 1.42 19.18
N TYR A 44 15.21 0.20 18.72
CA TYR A 44 14.10 -0.10 17.83
C TYR A 44 12.83 -0.26 18.65
N SER A 45 11.76 0.46 18.30
CA SER A 45 10.45 0.04 18.75
C SER A 45 10.22 -1.33 18.12
N SER A 46 10.37 -2.35 18.94
CA SER A 46 10.23 -3.75 18.59
C SER A 46 8.85 -4.12 18.05
N TYR A 47 7.93 -3.16 17.95
CA TYR A 47 6.52 -3.36 17.74
C TYR A 47 6.06 -3.19 16.29
N ALA A 48 6.75 -2.39 15.47
CA ALA A 48 6.36 -2.17 14.08
C ALA A 48 7.57 -2.22 13.15
N LEU A 49 7.45 -2.93 12.04
CA LEU A 49 8.53 -3.18 11.09
C LEU A 49 8.10 -2.79 9.67
N ARG A 50 9.03 -2.19 8.92
CA ARG A 50 8.82 -1.86 7.49
C ARG A 50 9.39 -2.93 6.58
N GLU A 51 8.90 -2.93 5.35
CA GLU A 51 9.34 -3.80 4.28
C GLU A 51 10.86 -3.82 4.06
N ASN A 52 11.52 -2.66 4.11
CA ASN A 52 12.98 -2.57 3.94
C ASN A 52 13.77 -3.05 5.17
N GLU A 53 13.08 -3.37 6.24
CA GLU A 53 13.66 -3.91 7.49
C GLU A 53 13.47 -5.42 7.61
N LEU A 54 12.68 -6.05 6.71
CA LEU A 54 12.44 -7.50 6.70
C LEU A 54 13.74 -8.34 6.74
N PRO A 55 14.78 -8.01 5.94
CA PRO A 55 16.03 -8.77 5.99
C PRO A 55 16.68 -8.78 7.38
N TRP A 56 16.48 -7.71 8.16
CA TRP A 56 17.05 -7.59 9.52
C TRP A 56 16.28 -8.40 10.56
N LEU A 57 15.07 -8.84 10.26
CA LEU A 57 14.28 -9.68 11.17
C LEU A 57 14.98 -11.01 11.45
N ARG A 58 15.75 -11.54 10.52
CA ARG A 58 16.54 -12.76 10.66
C ARG A 58 17.58 -12.69 11.77
N TRP A 59 18.11 -11.50 12.04
CA TRP A 59 19.16 -11.30 13.03
C TRP A 59 18.62 -11.05 14.43
N ARG A 60 17.29 -10.89 14.59
CA ARG A 60 16.65 -10.71 15.87
C ARG A 60 16.52 -12.05 16.60
N THR A 61 16.66 -12.02 17.93
CA THR A 61 16.37 -13.19 18.77
C THR A 61 14.88 -13.54 18.70
N ASN A 62 14.53 -14.76 19.07
CA ASN A 62 13.12 -15.17 19.15
C ASN A 62 12.32 -14.28 20.11
N GLU A 63 12.91 -13.87 21.22
CA GLU A 63 12.28 -12.96 22.19
C GLU A 63 12.01 -11.58 21.57
N GLN A 64 12.96 -11.03 20.82
CA GLN A 64 12.77 -9.79 20.08
C GLN A 64 11.72 -9.92 18.98
N GLN A 65 11.64 -11.08 18.32
CA GLN A 65 10.60 -11.32 17.31
C GLN A 65 9.21 -11.42 17.95
N ARG A 66 9.06 -12.00 19.13
CA ARG A 66 7.78 -12.05 19.87
C ARG A 66 7.22 -10.67 20.21
N GLN A 67 8.08 -9.67 20.30
CA GLN A 67 7.64 -8.28 20.53
C GLN A 67 7.08 -7.60 19.27
N LEU A 68 7.23 -8.21 18.10
CA LEU A 68 6.73 -7.64 16.86
C LEU A 68 5.20 -7.69 16.80
N LYS A 69 4.56 -6.54 16.62
CA LYS A 69 3.10 -6.42 16.53
C LYS A 69 2.62 -6.16 15.11
N VAL A 70 3.36 -5.37 14.35
CA VAL A 70 2.91 -4.93 13.01
C VAL A 70 4.06 -4.98 12.00
N MET A 71 3.78 -5.49 10.81
CA MET A 71 4.58 -5.27 9.60
C MET A 71 3.76 -4.40 8.64
N SER A 72 4.35 -3.33 8.10
CA SER A 72 3.64 -2.44 7.18
C SER A 72 4.54 -1.94 6.06
N GLY A 73 3.99 -1.83 4.84
CA GLY A 73 4.70 -1.31 3.68
C GLY A 73 4.06 -1.67 2.34
N HIS A 74 4.64 -1.16 1.28
CA HIS A 74 4.18 -1.42 -0.10
C HIS A 74 4.52 -2.82 -0.58
N SER A 75 5.58 -3.43 -0.06
CA SER A 75 6.03 -4.78 -0.41
C SER A 75 5.67 -5.82 0.65
N ILE A 76 4.88 -5.44 1.67
CA ILE A 76 4.32 -6.41 2.62
C ILE A 76 3.20 -7.19 1.93
N VAL A 77 3.30 -8.50 1.99
CA VAL A 77 2.35 -9.48 1.42
C VAL A 77 2.07 -10.57 2.44
N ALA A 78 1.09 -11.43 2.17
CA ALA A 78 0.72 -12.51 3.08
C ALA A 78 1.93 -13.38 3.48
N ASN A 79 2.81 -13.70 2.51
CA ASN A 79 4.02 -14.49 2.75
C ASN A 79 5.12 -13.74 3.52
N SER A 80 4.98 -12.45 3.81
CA SER A 80 5.95 -11.73 4.63
C SER A 80 6.09 -12.30 6.05
N ILE A 81 5.10 -13.07 6.51
CA ILE A 81 5.16 -13.82 7.77
C ILE A 81 6.36 -14.80 7.81
N ASN A 82 6.77 -15.34 6.65
CA ASN A 82 7.86 -16.31 6.54
C ASN A 82 9.25 -15.73 6.85
N TRP A 83 9.36 -14.41 7.00
CA TRP A 83 10.57 -13.78 7.50
C TRP A 83 10.77 -13.95 9.00
N THR A 84 9.73 -14.38 9.73
CA THR A 84 9.83 -14.68 11.14
C THR A 84 10.35 -16.10 11.35
N ARG A 85 11.14 -16.32 12.42
CA ARG A 85 11.59 -17.66 12.83
C ARG A 85 10.62 -18.32 13.81
N ILE A 86 9.72 -17.53 14.38
CA ILE A 86 8.69 -18.00 15.30
C ILE A 86 7.35 -18.01 14.57
N GLN A 87 6.47 -18.86 15.01
CA GLN A 87 5.12 -18.90 14.46
C GLN A 87 4.26 -17.78 15.05
N PHE A 88 3.52 -17.13 14.18
CA PHE A 88 2.51 -16.14 14.51
C PHE A 88 1.17 -16.53 13.90
N ASN A 89 0.09 -15.97 14.45
CA ASN A 89 -1.23 -15.97 13.84
C ASN A 89 -1.38 -14.67 13.01
N PRO A 90 -1.26 -14.72 11.67
CA PRO A 90 -1.30 -13.51 10.84
C PRO A 90 -2.69 -12.90 10.81
N LYS A 91 -2.76 -11.58 10.97
CA LYS A 91 -3.96 -10.75 10.82
C LYS A 91 -3.71 -9.71 9.74
N TYR A 92 -4.45 -9.79 8.65
CA TYR A 92 -4.23 -8.89 7.50
C TYR A 92 -5.11 -7.67 7.61
N LEU A 93 -4.51 -6.49 7.42
CA LEU A 93 -5.23 -5.23 7.42
C LEU A 93 -4.75 -4.31 6.29
N THR A 94 -5.58 -3.36 5.93
CA THR A 94 -5.24 -2.32 4.95
C THR A 94 -6.05 -1.06 5.20
N VAL A 95 -5.68 0.01 4.53
CA VAL A 95 -6.48 1.23 4.43
C VAL A 95 -6.98 1.36 3.00
N VAL A 96 -8.27 1.59 2.82
CA VAL A 96 -8.90 1.89 1.53
C VAL A 96 -9.46 3.31 1.52
N ARG A 97 -9.65 3.83 0.32
CA ARG A 97 -10.19 5.16 0.09
C ARG A 97 -11.23 5.11 -1.04
N ASP A 98 -12.16 6.07 -1.07
CA ASP A 98 -13.00 6.26 -2.25
C ASP A 98 -12.14 6.21 -3.53
N PRO A 99 -12.51 5.40 -4.53
CA PRO A 99 -11.66 5.17 -5.71
C PRO A 99 -11.39 6.42 -6.54
N VAL A 100 -12.36 7.33 -6.66
CA VAL A 100 -12.21 8.60 -7.37
C VAL A 100 -11.27 9.52 -6.59
N GLU A 101 -11.48 9.64 -5.28
CA GLU A 101 -10.61 10.44 -4.40
C GLU A 101 -9.17 9.92 -4.39
N ARG A 102 -8.98 8.58 -4.36
CA ARG A 102 -7.65 7.98 -4.42
C ARG A 102 -6.96 8.33 -5.74
N THR A 103 -7.68 8.19 -6.87
CA THR A 103 -7.15 8.50 -8.21
C THR A 103 -6.81 9.97 -8.35
N LEU A 104 -7.69 10.85 -7.89
CA LEU A 104 -7.44 12.30 -7.83
C LEU A 104 -6.23 12.63 -6.96
N SER A 105 -6.10 11.97 -5.79
CA SER A 105 -4.92 12.13 -4.92
C SER A 105 -3.63 11.66 -5.60
N SER A 106 -3.69 10.61 -6.42
CA SER A 106 -2.54 10.14 -7.21
C SER A 106 -2.14 11.15 -8.26
N PHE A 107 -3.10 11.67 -9.03
CA PHE A 107 -2.89 12.71 -10.02
C PHE A 107 -2.26 13.96 -9.39
N ASN A 108 -2.87 14.52 -8.35
CA ASN A 108 -2.38 15.73 -7.68
C ASN A 108 -0.98 15.55 -7.07
N PHE A 109 -0.67 14.35 -6.56
CA PHE A 109 0.68 14.05 -6.08
C PHE A 109 1.72 14.05 -7.21
N ARG A 110 1.40 13.48 -8.36
CA ARG A 110 2.29 13.46 -9.52
C ARG A 110 2.48 14.87 -10.08
N HIS A 111 1.39 15.64 -10.22
CA HIS A 111 1.43 17.04 -10.61
C HIS A 111 2.37 17.85 -9.73
N LYS A 112 2.20 17.74 -8.41
CA LYS A 112 3.06 18.42 -7.46
C LYS A 112 4.52 18.00 -7.61
N LYS A 113 4.81 16.71 -7.75
CA LYS A 113 6.17 16.21 -7.91
C LYS A 113 6.80 16.73 -9.20
N ALA A 114 6.13 16.63 -10.32
CA ALA A 114 6.58 17.15 -11.61
C ALA A 114 6.90 18.63 -11.54
N THR A 115 6.02 19.44 -10.93
CA THR A 115 6.22 20.89 -10.78
C THR A 115 7.42 21.21 -9.90
N LEU A 116 7.54 20.55 -8.74
CA LEU A 116 8.63 20.83 -7.78
C LEU A 116 10.01 20.37 -8.27
N THR A 117 10.07 19.33 -9.07
CA THR A 117 11.32 18.77 -9.60
C THR A 117 11.64 19.26 -11.00
N GLN A 118 10.70 19.97 -11.65
CA GLN A 118 10.75 20.34 -13.06
C GLN A 118 10.98 19.13 -13.99
N ASP A 119 10.50 17.96 -13.55
CA ASP A 119 10.65 16.69 -14.26
C ASP A 119 9.28 16.13 -14.63
N PRO A 120 8.86 16.25 -15.92
CA PRO A 120 7.57 15.75 -16.39
C PRO A 120 7.46 14.22 -16.34
N SER A 121 8.59 13.49 -16.24
CA SER A 121 8.58 12.03 -16.16
C SER A 121 7.78 11.48 -14.96
N PHE A 122 7.55 12.29 -13.93
CA PHE A 122 6.67 11.93 -12.82
C PHE A 122 5.22 11.66 -13.21
N PHE A 123 4.76 12.11 -14.37
CA PHE A 123 3.45 11.73 -14.93
C PHE A 123 3.46 10.36 -15.59
N GLY A 124 4.60 9.88 -16.05
CA GLY A 124 4.77 8.58 -16.71
C GLY A 124 5.29 7.46 -15.83
N THR A 125 5.79 7.78 -14.64
CA THR A 125 6.50 6.80 -13.80
C THR A 125 5.69 6.34 -12.60
N VAL A 126 5.46 5.05 -12.51
CA VAL A 126 5.14 4.38 -11.26
C VAL A 126 6.43 4.31 -10.44
N MET A 127 6.71 5.35 -9.64
CA MET A 127 7.87 5.50 -8.75
C MET A 127 9.26 5.38 -9.40
N PRO A 128 10.12 6.42 -9.28
CA PRO A 128 11.50 6.41 -9.79
C PRO A 128 12.38 5.32 -9.20
N GLN A 129 11.98 4.68 -8.11
CA GLN A 129 12.71 3.60 -7.45
C GLN A 129 12.47 2.22 -8.09
N MET A 130 11.48 2.10 -8.98
CA MET A 130 11.24 0.90 -9.80
C MET A 130 11.69 1.17 -11.23
N ASN A 131 12.97 1.48 -11.41
CA ASN A 131 13.60 2.06 -12.59
C ASN A 131 13.45 1.31 -13.92
N ASN A 132 12.72 0.22 -14.01
CA ASN A 132 12.66 -0.59 -15.22
C ASN A 132 11.31 -0.60 -15.95
N TYR A 133 10.26 0.05 -15.41
CA TYR A 133 8.89 -0.07 -15.98
C TYR A 133 8.13 1.25 -16.09
N ALA A 134 8.86 2.35 -16.24
CA ALA A 134 8.25 3.62 -16.57
C ALA A 134 7.86 3.62 -18.05
N ILE A 135 6.57 3.54 -18.34
CA ILE A 135 6.09 4.08 -19.61
C ILE A 135 6.21 5.60 -19.44
N ALA A 136 7.31 6.16 -19.94
CA ALA A 136 7.47 7.60 -20.02
C ALA A 136 6.34 8.14 -20.88
N THR A 137 5.33 8.76 -20.27
CA THR A 137 4.45 9.61 -21.02
C THR A 137 5.15 10.97 -21.13
N GLU A 138 5.31 11.49 -22.31
CA GLU A 138 5.80 12.86 -22.53
C GLU A 138 4.79 13.92 -22.05
N LYS A 139 3.68 13.49 -21.45
CA LYS A 139 2.57 14.34 -21.03
C LYS A 139 2.81 14.93 -19.64
N SER A 140 2.43 16.19 -19.50
CA SER A 140 2.38 16.92 -18.23
C SER A 140 0.95 16.93 -17.64
N ALA A 141 0.77 17.49 -16.46
CA ALA A 141 -0.57 17.64 -15.87
C ALA A 141 -1.48 18.52 -16.76
N GLU A 142 -0.89 19.47 -17.45
CA GLU A 142 -1.64 20.43 -18.29
C GLU A 142 -2.23 19.78 -19.54
N ASP A 143 -1.67 18.66 -19.98
CA ASP A 143 -2.14 17.91 -21.16
C ASP A 143 -3.41 17.10 -20.89
N TYR A 144 -3.93 17.10 -19.65
CA TYR A 144 -5.14 16.41 -19.27
C TYR A 144 -6.27 17.40 -18.97
N ASP A 145 -7.33 17.37 -19.76
CA ASP A 145 -8.54 18.17 -19.51
C ASP A 145 -9.43 17.54 -18.42
N THR A 146 -9.37 16.22 -18.26
CA THR A 146 -10.19 15.47 -17.30
C THR A 146 -9.40 14.35 -16.61
N LEU A 147 -9.87 13.95 -15.43
CA LEU A 147 -9.29 12.83 -14.68
C LEU A 147 -9.47 11.50 -15.44
N TYR A 148 -10.53 11.38 -16.26
CA TYR A 148 -10.74 10.22 -17.12
C TYR A 148 -9.63 10.09 -18.17
N GLN A 149 -9.22 11.18 -18.82
CA GLN A 149 -8.14 11.15 -19.81
C GLN A 149 -6.81 10.70 -19.15
N TYR A 150 -6.52 11.24 -17.96
CA TYR A 150 -5.36 10.78 -17.19
C TYR A 150 -5.43 9.28 -16.90
N LEU A 151 -6.57 8.81 -16.40
CA LEU A 151 -6.73 7.41 -16.04
C LEU A 151 -6.64 6.49 -17.27
N LYS A 152 -7.22 6.90 -18.41
CA LYS A 152 -7.14 6.16 -19.68
C LYS A 152 -5.70 5.91 -20.13
N ASP A 153 -4.80 6.89 -19.92
CA ASP A 153 -3.39 6.77 -20.27
C ASP A 153 -2.58 6.00 -19.19
N ASN A 154 -3.10 5.94 -17.96
CA ASN A 154 -2.42 5.33 -16.83
C ASN A 154 -3.16 4.07 -16.37
N LYS A 155 -3.13 3.00 -17.17
CA LYS A 155 -3.84 1.73 -16.92
C LYS A 155 -3.48 1.06 -15.59
N ASN A 156 -2.28 1.30 -15.09
CA ASN A 156 -1.84 0.82 -13.78
C ASN A 156 -2.66 1.42 -12.62
N GLU A 157 -3.34 2.54 -12.84
CA GLU A 157 -4.21 3.17 -11.85
C GLU A 157 -5.64 2.62 -11.87
N HIS A 158 -6.04 1.87 -12.93
CA HIS A 158 -7.34 1.22 -13.01
C HIS A 158 -7.48 0.19 -11.90
N ASN A 159 -8.54 0.30 -11.11
CA ASN A 159 -8.83 -0.67 -10.06
C ASN A 159 -7.59 -1.01 -9.18
N LEU A 160 -6.80 0.03 -8.84
CA LEU A 160 -5.51 -0.17 -8.17
C LEU A 160 -5.67 -0.81 -6.80
N GLN A 161 -6.72 -0.48 -6.05
CA GLN A 161 -6.87 -0.96 -4.68
C GLN A 161 -7.08 -2.47 -4.66
N ILE A 162 -8.02 -2.97 -5.47
CA ILE A 162 -8.25 -4.42 -5.54
C ILE A 162 -7.06 -5.18 -6.14
N LYS A 163 -6.42 -4.62 -7.17
CA LYS A 163 -5.19 -5.20 -7.73
C LYS A 163 -4.08 -5.30 -6.67
N TRP A 164 -3.93 -4.26 -5.85
CA TRP A 164 -2.94 -4.24 -4.79
C TRP A 164 -3.22 -5.28 -3.72
N LEU A 165 -4.48 -5.44 -3.35
CA LEU A 165 -4.89 -6.47 -2.40
C LEU A 165 -4.74 -7.87 -2.99
N ALA A 166 -5.16 -8.08 -4.25
CA ALA A 166 -5.00 -9.36 -4.92
C ALA A 166 -3.53 -9.80 -4.95
N LYS A 167 -2.61 -8.91 -5.32
CA LYS A 167 -1.18 -9.21 -5.33
C LYS A 167 -0.62 -9.56 -3.95
N SER A 168 -1.26 -9.11 -2.88
CA SER A 168 -0.81 -9.44 -1.53
C SER A 168 -1.00 -10.91 -1.18
N PHE A 169 -1.84 -11.63 -1.93
CA PHE A 169 -2.12 -13.06 -1.76
C PHE A 169 -1.82 -13.90 -3.01
N PHE A 170 -1.78 -13.27 -4.18
CA PHE A 170 -1.64 -13.93 -5.47
C PHE A 170 -0.57 -13.26 -6.32
N ARG A 171 0.01 -14.03 -7.24
CA ARG A 171 0.76 -13.52 -8.38
C ARG A 171 -0.09 -13.64 -9.64
N TYR A 172 0.07 -12.72 -10.57
CA TYR A 172 -0.52 -12.85 -11.90
C TYR A 172 0.51 -13.47 -12.84
N ASN A 173 0.18 -14.61 -13.42
CA ASN A 173 1.02 -15.28 -14.39
C ASN A 173 0.70 -14.77 -15.80
N MET A 174 1.62 -13.99 -16.38
CA MET A 174 1.46 -13.38 -17.70
C MET A 174 1.42 -14.43 -18.83
N SER A 175 2.03 -15.59 -18.62
CA SER A 175 2.05 -16.65 -19.65
C SER A 175 0.73 -17.38 -19.76
N THR A 176 0.02 -17.52 -18.64
CA THR A 176 -1.28 -18.23 -18.57
C THR A 176 -2.46 -17.26 -18.48
N ASN A 177 -2.21 -15.97 -18.25
CA ASN A 177 -3.21 -14.96 -17.94
C ASN A 177 -4.10 -15.34 -16.73
N GLN A 178 -3.50 -15.92 -15.69
CA GLN A 178 -4.22 -16.39 -14.51
C GLN A 178 -3.64 -15.82 -13.22
N TRP A 179 -4.51 -15.65 -12.23
CA TRP A 179 -4.12 -15.40 -10.86
C TRP A 179 -3.78 -16.72 -10.18
N GLU A 180 -2.57 -16.83 -9.67
CA GLU A 180 -2.06 -18.01 -8.98
C GLU A 180 -1.77 -17.65 -7.53
N THR A 181 -2.12 -18.53 -6.59
CA THR A 181 -1.66 -18.38 -5.21
C THR A 181 -0.15 -18.44 -5.17
N TYR A 182 0.47 -17.67 -4.30
CA TYR A 182 1.90 -17.84 -4.07
C TYR A 182 2.16 -19.31 -3.72
N PRO A 183 3.16 -19.96 -4.33
CA PRO A 183 3.52 -21.32 -3.97
C PRO A 183 3.72 -21.33 -2.45
N GLY A 184 3.06 -22.29 -1.82
CA GLY A 184 2.96 -22.39 -0.38
C GLY A 184 4.31 -22.26 0.28
N TYR A 185 4.29 -21.76 1.50
CA TYR A 185 5.39 -21.64 2.43
C TYR A 185 6.69 -22.23 1.91
N VAL A 186 7.55 -21.36 1.36
CA VAL A 186 8.87 -21.81 0.98
C VAL A 186 9.62 -21.95 2.28
N ASP A 187 9.75 -23.16 2.77
CA ASP A 187 10.59 -23.50 3.94
C ASP A 187 12.07 -23.11 3.73
N ASN A 188 12.39 -22.64 2.53
CA ASN A 188 13.74 -22.30 2.13
C ASN A 188 13.95 -20.78 2.14
N ILE A 189 14.48 -20.32 3.25
CA ILE A 189 14.86 -18.93 3.53
C ILE A 189 15.80 -18.33 2.44
N GLU A 190 16.56 -19.14 1.73
CA GLU A 190 17.42 -18.69 0.63
C GLU A 190 16.66 -18.24 -0.61
N LEU A 191 15.53 -18.86 -0.91
CA LEU A 191 14.64 -18.44 -2.01
C LEU A 191 13.93 -17.11 -1.70
N ALA A 192 13.59 -16.85 -0.45
CA ALA A 192 12.99 -15.58 -0.05
C ALA A 192 13.93 -14.37 -0.25
N THR A 193 15.26 -14.57 -0.31
CA THR A 193 16.24 -13.50 -0.56
C THR A 193 16.44 -13.20 -2.04
N SER A 194 16.27 -14.18 -2.93
CA SER A 194 16.28 -13.97 -4.37
C SER A 194 14.99 -13.34 -4.89
N ASP A 195 13.88 -13.70 -4.28
CA ASP A 195 12.52 -13.30 -4.69
C ASP A 195 12.16 -11.85 -4.41
N THR A 196 12.89 -11.12 -3.58
CA THR A 196 12.61 -9.68 -3.45
C THR A 196 12.85 -8.91 -4.74
N LYS A 197 13.74 -9.38 -5.61
CA LYS A 197 13.95 -8.79 -6.94
C LYS A 197 12.88 -9.28 -7.94
N GLU A 198 12.57 -10.55 -7.97
CA GLU A 198 11.47 -11.10 -8.78
C GLU A 198 10.12 -10.55 -8.31
N PHE A 199 9.94 -10.38 -7.02
CA PHE A 199 8.75 -9.79 -6.43
C PHE A 199 8.52 -8.35 -6.88
N SER A 200 9.56 -7.54 -6.93
CA SER A 200 9.47 -6.17 -7.43
C SER A 200 9.29 -6.11 -8.96
N LEU A 201 9.82 -7.07 -9.68
CA LEU A 201 9.68 -7.21 -11.13
C LEU A 201 8.25 -7.64 -11.51
N THR A 202 7.72 -8.68 -10.87
CA THR A 202 6.34 -9.18 -11.10
C THR A 202 5.30 -8.10 -10.77
N LEU A 203 5.53 -7.28 -9.79
CA LEU A 203 4.69 -6.15 -9.40
C LEU A 203 4.67 -5.04 -10.46
N GLY A 204 5.82 -4.70 -11.02
CA GLY A 204 5.93 -3.69 -12.08
C GLY A 204 5.33 -4.16 -13.39
N GLU A 205 5.47 -5.44 -13.71
CA GLU A 205 5.00 -5.97 -14.99
C GLU A 205 3.48 -5.98 -15.10
N TRP A 206 2.75 -6.62 -14.18
CA TRP A 206 1.29 -6.68 -14.32
C TRP A 206 0.57 -5.36 -14.03
N MET A 207 1.19 -4.43 -13.31
CA MET A 207 0.63 -3.09 -13.14
C MET A 207 0.58 -2.28 -14.43
N GLN A 208 1.36 -2.65 -15.46
CA GLN A 208 1.33 -2.00 -16.78
C GLN A 208 0.14 -2.45 -17.64
N TYR A 209 -0.49 -3.56 -17.28
CA TYR A 209 -1.59 -4.11 -18.04
C TYR A 209 -2.93 -3.79 -17.38
N ASP A 210 -3.96 -3.68 -18.20
CA ASP A 210 -5.33 -3.52 -17.72
C ASP A 210 -5.91 -4.89 -17.32
N ILE A 211 -5.38 -5.41 -16.21
CA ILE A 211 -5.75 -6.71 -15.69
C ILE A 211 -6.95 -6.54 -14.75
N SER A 212 -8.01 -7.27 -15.00
CA SER A 212 -9.13 -7.39 -14.06
C SER A 212 -8.82 -8.42 -12.98
N VAL A 213 -9.39 -8.20 -11.80
CA VAL A 213 -9.33 -9.16 -10.69
C VAL A 213 -10.65 -9.94 -10.69
N PRO A 214 -10.64 -11.27 -10.87
CA PRO A 214 -11.85 -12.08 -10.82
C PRO A 214 -12.59 -11.99 -9.48
N ASP A 215 -13.89 -12.17 -9.49
CA ASP A 215 -14.70 -12.09 -8.26
C ASP A 215 -14.25 -13.11 -7.20
N GLU A 216 -13.89 -14.33 -7.61
CA GLU A 216 -13.37 -15.36 -6.70
C GLU A 216 -12.06 -14.95 -6.01
N VAL A 217 -11.18 -14.21 -6.70
CA VAL A 217 -9.95 -13.65 -6.10
C VAL A 217 -10.31 -12.55 -5.13
N THR A 218 -11.26 -11.68 -5.50
CA THR A 218 -11.75 -10.62 -4.63
C THR A 218 -12.37 -11.18 -3.35
N ASP A 219 -13.23 -12.18 -3.47
CA ASP A 219 -13.90 -12.84 -2.34
C ASP A 219 -12.89 -13.53 -1.42
N TYR A 220 -11.90 -14.21 -2.00
CA TYR A 220 -10.81 -14.81 -1.23
C TYR A 220 -10.06 -13.74 -0.43
N VAL A 221 -9.60 -12.68 -1.08
CA VAL A 221 -8.88 -11.57 -0.44
C VAL A 221 -9.70 -11.00 0.72
N LEU A 222 -10.96 -10.68 0.45
CA LEU A 222 -11.87 -10.13 1.45
C LEU A 222 -12.09 -11.11 2.62
N SER A 223 -12.14 -12.42 2.37
CA SER A 223 -12.30 -13.43 3.42
C SER A 223 -11.08 -13.51 4.35
N LYS A 224 -9.88 -13.15 3.85
CA LYS A 224 -8.64 -13.16 4.62
C LYS A 224 -8.39 -11.87 5.41
N MET A 225 -8.99 -10.76 4.98
CA MET A 225 -8.80 -9.47 5.67
C MET A 225 -9.45 -9.50 7.05
N TRP A 226 -8.61 -9.38 8.09
CA TRP A 226 -9.07 -9.24 9.47
C TRP A 226 -9.75 -7.88 9.68
N HIS A 227 -9.19 -6.80 9.10
CA HIS A 227 -9.76 -5.47 9.17
C HIS A 227 -9.40 -4.62 7.95
N VAL A 228 -10.33 -3.74 7.57
CA VAL A 228 -10.11 -2.74 6.53
C VAL A 228 -10.52 -1.38 7.06
N ILE A 229 -9.57 -0.46 7.12
CA ILE A 229 -9.76 0.92 7.59
C ILE A 229 -10.27 1.76 6.42
N ASP A 230 -11.40 2.43 6.58
CA ASP A 230 -11.85 3.45 5.65
C ASP A 230 -11.04 4.74 5.88
N PHE A 231 -10.49 5.31 4.82
CA PHE A 231 -9.74 6.58 4.87
C PHE A 231 -10.52 7.72 5.57
N ASN A 232 -11.84 7.74 5.43
CA ASN A 232 -12.68 8.76 6.09
C ASN A 232 -12.67 8.66 7.63
N ASN A 233 -12.35 7.48 8.16
CA ASN A 233 -12.22 7.22 9.59
C ASN A 233 -10.76 6.98 10.02
N LEU A 234 -9.79 7.26 9.15
CA LEU A 234 -8.40 6.84 9.28
C LEU A 234 -7.79 7.14 10.65
N GLU A 235 -7.94 8.35 11.14
CA GLU A 235 -7.36 8.76 12.42
C GLU A 235 -7.98 7.97 13.58
N LYS A 236 -9.30 7.95 13.63
CA LYS A 236 -10.04 7.24 14.68
C LYS A 236 -9.73 5.74 14.67
N ASP A 237 -9.82 5.11 13.51
CA ASP A 237 -9.64 3.67 13.37
C ASP A 237 -8.18 3.26 13.64
N THR A 238 -7.21 4.12 13.26
CA THR A 238 -5.80 3.88 13.59
C THR A 238 -5.53 4.01 15.08
N ARG A 239 -6.15 4.97 15.76
CA ARG A 239 -6.06 5.12 17.23
C ARG A 239 -6.67 3.93 17.94
N ASP A 240 -7.87 3.52 17.53
CA ASP A 240 -8.55 2.34 18.07
C ASP A 240 -7.71 1.06 17.87
N PHE A 241 -7.12 0.90 16.68
CA PHE A 241 -6.21 -0.20 16.38
C PHE A 241 -4.97 -0.18 17.29
N CYS A 242 -4.31 0.97 17.46
CA CYS A 242 -3.15 1.08 18.33
C CYS A 242 -3.50 0.67 19.77
N ASN A 243 -4.62 1.15 20.29
CA ASN A 243 -5.11 0.79 21.62
C ASN A 243 -5.37 -0.73 21.73
N PHE A 244 -6.02 -1.31 20.73
CA PHE A 244 -6.35 -2.74 20.70
C PHE A 244 -5.10 -3.64 20.72
N VAL A 245 -4.05 -3.26 19.96
CA VAL A 245 -2.81 -4.06 19.87
C VAL A 245 -1.78 -3.68 20.92
N GLY A 246 -2.06 -2.70 21.79
CA GLY A 246 -1.14 -2.22 22.81
C GLY A 246 0.04 -1.42 22.25
N LEU A 247 -0.18 -0.68 21.16
CA LEU A 247 0.80 0.27 20.62
C LEU A 247 0.51 1.67 21.12
N GLU A 248 1.56 2.45 21.37
CA GLU A 248 1.43 3.88 21.61
C GLU A 248 1.09 4.60 20.31
N TYR A 249 -0.10 5.22 20.27
CA TYR A 249 -0.49 6.05 19.14
C TYR A 249 0.36 7.32 19.09
N GLN A 250 1.06 7.53 17.97
CA GLN A 250 1.86 8.74 17.76
C GLN A 250 1.01 9.83 17.11
N GLU A 251 0.75 10.90 17.83
CA GLU A 251 0.10 12.08 17.24
C GLU A 251 1.03 12.74 16.23
N ARG A 252 0.49 13.05 15.07
CA ARG A 252 1.25 13.76 14.06
C ARG A 252 1.23 15.24 14.40
N ALA A 253 2.38 15.78 14.83
CA ALA A 253 2.55 17.19 15.19
C ALA A 253 2.26 18.16 14.03
N GLU A 254 2.35 17.70 12.78
CA GLU A 254 2.07 18.51 11.60
C GLU A 254 1.24 17.72 10.58
N LYS A 255 0.08 18.24 10.23
CA LYS A 255 -0.57 17.87 8.96
C LYS A 255 0.43 18.25 7.85
N ASN A 256 0.72 17.36 6.90
CA ASN A 256 1.55 17.67 5.72
C ASN A 256 0.85 18.74 4.83
N SER A 257 0.47 19.86 5.39
CA SER A 257 -0.14 21.01 4.71
C SER A 257 0.91 21.89 4.03
N SER A 258 2.14 21.91 4.56
CA SER A 258 3.18 22.86 4.14
C SER A 258 3.60 22.73 2.67
N SER A 259 3.29 21.63 2.03
CA SER A 259 3.66 21.44 0.62
C SER A 259 2.48 21.57 -0.35
N SER A 260 1.22 21.61 0.13
CA SER A 260 0.05 21.87 -0.72
C SER A 260 -0.10 23.36 -1.06
N GLU A 261 0.51 24.24 -0.26
CA GLU A 261 0.49 25.69 -0.50
C GLU A 261 1.37 26.12 -1.68
N LEU A 262 2.42 25.33 -2.01
CA LEU A 262 3.38 25.67 -3.07
C LEU A 262 2.90 25.27 -4.48
N VAL A 263 2.06 24.24 -4.59
CA VAL A 263 1.51 23.80 -5.87
C VAL A 263 0.03 23.49 -5.67
N PRO A 264 -0.88 24.31 -6.21
CA PRO A 264 -2.31 24.09 -6.08
C PRO A 264 -2.71 22.77 -6.77
N HIS A 265 -3.76 22.16 -6.24
CA HIS A 265 -4.38 21.03 -6.91
C HIS A 265 -4.99 21.48 -8.24
N LYS A 266 -4.81 20.70 -9.30
CA LYS A 266 -5.42 21.02 -10.59
C LYS A 266 -6.95 20.92 -10.53
N TRP A 267 -7.46 19.91 -9.79
CA TRP A 267 -8.88 19.70 -9.60
C TRP A 267 -9.23 19.39 -8.16
N THR A 268 -10.41 19.80 -7.76
CA THR A 268 -11.14 19.32 -6.58
C THR A 268 -11.99 18.10 -6.93
N LEU A 269 -12.47 17.39 -5.92
CA LEU A 269 -13.38 16.25 -6.14
C LEU A 269 -14.70 16.69 -6.79
N GLU A 270 -15.21 17.86 -6.43
CA GLU A 270 -16.44 18.41 -6.99
C GLU A 270 -16.28 18.74 -8.49
N GLU A 271 -15.18 19.37 -8.86
CA GLU A 271 -14.87 19.64 -10.27
C GLU A 271 -14.74 18.34 -11.06
N VAL A 272 -14.11 17.30 -10.51
CA VAL A 272 -14.03 15.98 -11.16
C VAL A 272 -15.41 15.38 -11.37
N LYS A 273 -16.30 15.45 -10.40
CA LYS A 273 -17.68 14.94 -10.51
C LYS A 273 -18.50 15.66 -11.58
N ASN A 274 -18.17 16.91 -11.87
CA ASN A 274 -18.82 17.73 -12.90
C ASN A 274 -18.18 17.59 -14.29
N GLN A 275 -17.11 16.81 -14.45
CA GLN A 275 -16.48 16.57 -15.76
C GLN A 275 -17.42 15.76 -16.68
N LYS A 276 -17.46 16.14 -17.97
CA LYS A 276 -18.37 15.55 -18.99
C LYS A 276 -18.25 14.03 -19.15
N ASP A 277 -17.09 13.47 -18.82
CA ASP A 277 -16.78 12.04 -18.94
C ASP A 277 -16.65 11.32 -17.58
N TYR A 278 -17.21 11.92 -16.52
CA TYR A 278 -17.18 11.33 -15.18
C TYR A 278 -17.76 9.90 -15.12
N HIS A 279 -18.86 9.64 -15.84
CA HIS A 279 -19.44 8.29 -15.91
C HIS A 279 -18.45 7.26 -16.50
N ARG A 280 -17.62 7.68 -17.48
CA ARG A 280 -16.60 6.82 -18.07
C ARG A 280 -15.43 6.58 -17.11
N LEU A 281 -15.10 7.57 -16.26
CA LEU A 281 -14.13 7.41 -15.19
C LEU A 281 -14.58 6.31 -14.23
N LEU A 282 -15.87 6.31 -13.83
CA LEU A 282 -16.41 5.28 -12.92
C LEU A 282 -16.30 3.87 -13.54
N THR A 283 -16.50 3.70 -14.84
CA THR A 283 -16.32 2.41 -15.51
C THR A 283 -14.90 1.87 -15.38
N LEU A 284 -13.88 2.74 -15.46
CA LEU A 284 -12.48 2.33 -15.27
C LEU A 284 -12.13 1.98 -13.80
N LEU A 285 -12.99 2.35 -12.86
CA LEU A 285 -12.81 2.13 -11.42
C LEU A 285 -13.84 1.14 -10.83
N GLU A 286 -14.60 0.44 -11.67
CA GLU A 286 -15.76 -0.35 -11.27
C GLU A 286 -15.44 -1.39 -10.19
N GLN A 287 -14.33 -2.11 -10.31
CA GLN A 287 -13.94 -3.12 -9.33
C GLN A 287 -13.52 -2.50 -7.99
N ASP A 288 -12.83 -1.36 -8.01
CA ASP A 288 -12.48 -0.64 -6.78
C ASP A 288 -13.73 -0.06 -6.12
N ILE A 289 -14.71 0.40 -6.91
CA ILE A 289 -16.00 0.89 -6.38
C ILE A 289 -16.76 -0.26 -5.70
N LYS A 290 -16.88 -1.42 -6.35
CA LYS A 290 -17.50 -2.62 -5.77
C LYS A 290 -16.80 -3.06 -4.48
N LEU A 291 -15.47 -3.07 -4.48
CA LEU A 291 -14.66 -3.36 -3.30
C LEU A 291 -14.98 -2.38 -2.15
N TYR A 292 -14.94 -1.07 -2.43
CA TYR A 292 -15.14 -0.02 -1.43
C TYR A 292 -16.54 -0.08 -0.81
N GLU A 293 -17.58 -0.26 -1.62
CA GLU A 293 -18.96 -0.40 -1.12
C GLU A 293 -19.13 -1.67 -0.27
N THR A 294 -18.50 -2.78 -0.66
CA THR A 294 -18.53 -4.02 0.14
C THR A 294 -17.87 -3.82 1.51
N ILE A 295 -16.75 -3.08 1.54
CA ILE A 295 -16.02 -2.80 2.78
C ILE A 295 -16.82 -1.90 3.72
N LYS A 296 -17.53 -0.89 3.22
CA LYS A 296 -18.36 0.02 4.03
C LYS A 296 -19.46 -0.71 4.81
N GLN A 297 -19.88 -1.88 4.32
CA GLN A 297 -20.91 -2.71 4.97
C GLN A 297 -20.33 -3.64 6.05
N ARG A 298 -19.02 -3.77 6.16
CA ARG A 298 -18.38 -4.65 7.14
C ARG A 298 -18.38 -4.03 8.54
N THR A 299 -18.64 -4.87 9.53
CA THR A 299 -18.46 -4.50 10.93
C THR A 299 -17.00 -4.49 11.34
N ARG A 300 -16.63 -3.65 12.30
CA ARG A 300 -15.28 -3.61 12.88
C ARG A 300 -15.02 -4.85 13.74
N PRO A 301 -13.81 -5.40 13.76
CA PRO A 301 -13.48 -6.57 14.58
C PRO A 301 -13.15 -6.24 16.03
N TYR A 302 -13.12 -4.94 16.42
CA TYR A 302 -12.80 -4.45 17.76
C TYR A 302 -13.60 -3.18 18.12
#